data_261dff8eba56dc060f8e53a93fd61d5a
#
_entry.id   261dff8eba56dc060f8e53a93fd61d5a
#
_cell.length_a   1.000
_cell.length_b   1.000
_cell.length_c   1.000
_cell.angle_alpha   90.00
_cell.angle_beta   90.00
_cell.angle_gamma   90.00
#
_symmetry.space_group_name_H-M   'P 1'
#
loop_
_entity.id
_entity.type
_entity.pdbx_description
1 polymer ?
#
loop_
_entity_poly.entity_id
_entity_poly.type
_entity_poly.pdbx_seq_one_letter_code
_entity_poly.pdbx_strand_id
1 'polypeptide(L)'
;MGDVRDRIEQRDRLRDEVLPHDTVVVLRGGPDTLVKIVRHARRTEQRWALDGVPLLGVSVFCALDPDGPASFDGLLASRMCSYRVVHRVPAGKLLAAGFELLPTVGRPHYTIQMMCGDETEAAKLLAVLGPPRENWHHESHVR
;
A
#
# COMPACT_ATOMS: atom_id res chain seq x y z
N MET A 1 -11.14 24.04 -1.42
CA MET A 1 -9.86 23.51 -1.88
C MET A 1 -9.81 22.01 -1.59
N GLY A 2 -9.80 21.19 -2.60
CA GLY A 2 -9.71 19.75 -2.42
C GLY A 2 -8.34 19.35 -1.92
N ASP A 3 -8.29 18.49 -0.90
CA ASP A 3 -7.04 17.87 -0.49
C ASP A 3 -6.66 16.73 -1.45
N VAL A 4 -5.57 16.04 -1.18
CA VAL A 4 -5.11 14.93 -2.02
C VAL A 4 -6.17 13.83 -2.12
N ARG A 5 -6.84 13.53 -1.00
CA ARG A 5 -7.87 12.50 -0.95
C ARG A 5 -9.03 12.83 -1.88
N ASP A 6 -9.53 14.08 -1.84
CA ASP A 6 -10.64 14.51 -2.71
C ASP A 6 -10.28 14.37 -4.18
N ARG A 7 -9.05 14.74 -4.54
CA ARG A 7 -8.57 14.64 -5.92
C ARG A 7 -8.49 13.19 -6.38
N ILE A 8 -8.03 12.28 -5.51
CA ILE A 8 -7.97 10.85 -5.79
C ILE A 8 -9.38 10.29 -5.99
N GLU A 9 -10.30 10.65 -5.10
CA GLU A 9 -11.69 10.19 -5.17
C GLU A 9 -12.36 10.65 -6.47
N GLN A 10 -12.11 11.87 -6.91
CA GLN A 10 -12.62 12.38 -8.19
C GLN A 10 -12.06 11.60 -9.37
N ARG A 11 -10.73 11.39 -9.39
CA ARG A 11 -10.06 10.69 -10.48
C ARG A 11 -10.52 9.24 -10.58
N ASP A 12 -10.56 8.53 -9.47
CA ASP A 12 -10.83 7.09 -9.43
C ASP A 12 -12.30 6.77 -9.19
N ARG A 13 -13.13 7.78 -8.96
CA ARG A 13 -14.57 7.61 -8.65
C ARG A 13 -14.79 6.72 -7.43
N LEU A 14 -13.98 6.91 -6.37
CA LEU A 14 -14.00 6.09 -5.15
C LEU A 14 -14.71 6.79 -3.98
N ARG A 15 -15.71 7.61 -4.26
CA ARG A 15 -16.35 8.47 -3.25
C ARG A 15 -16.92 7.72 -2.05
N ASP A 16 -17.39 6.51 -2.28
CA ASP A 16 -18.03 5.69 -1.25
C ASP A 16 -17.10 4.63 -0.68
N GLU A 17 -15.81 4.71 -1.00
CA GLU A 17 -14.82 3.75 -0.51
C GLU A 17 -14.59 3.95 0.98
N VAL A 18 -14.81 2.90 1.76
CA VAL A 18 -14.63 2.94 3.22
C VAL A 18 -13.17 2.67 3.56
N LEU A 19 -12.62 3.48 4.48
CA LEU A 19 -11.28 3.23 4.99
C LEU A 19 -11.24 1.91 5.75
N PRO A 20 -10.13 1.17 5.68
CA PRO A 20 -10.03 -0.10 6.37
C PRO A 20 -10.05 0.09 7.88
N HIS A 21 -10.64 -0.86 8.59
CA HIS A 21 -10.58 -0.92 10.06
C HIS A 21 -9.14 -1.16 10.52
N ASP A 22 -8.86 -0.79 11.76
CA ASP A 22 -7.53 -0.91 12.37
C ASP A 22 -6.94 -2.31 12.28
N THR A 23 -7.78 -3.34 12.29
CA THR A 23 -7.37 -4.75 12.25
C THR A 23 -7.14 -5.30 10.85
N VAL A 24 -7.51 -4.55 9.82
CA VAL A 24 -7.30 -4.98 8.44
C VAL A 24 -5.81 -5.11 8.17
N VAL A 25 -5.40 -6.22 7.56
CA VAL A 25 -4.00 -6.46 7.23
C VAL A 25 -3.66 -5.73 5.93
N VAL A 26 -2.62 -4.92 6.01
CA VAL A 26 -2.05 -4.21 4.86
C VAL A 26 -0.85 -5.00 4.35
N LEU A 27 -0.84 -5.27 3.05
CA LEU A 27 0.19 -6.08 2.40
C LEU A 27 1.01 -5.21 1.44
N ARG A 28 2.32 -5.25 1.60
CA ARG A 28 3.26 -4.58 0.69
C ARG A 28 4.27 -5.59 0.18
N GLY A 29 4.35 -5.75 -1.13
CA GLY A 29 5.34 -6.62 -1.75
C GLY A 29 6.63 -5.90 -2.05
N GLY A 30 7.71 -6.68 -2.11
CA GLY A 30 8.99 -6.19 -2.57
C GLY A 30 10.03 -5.99 -1.49
N PRO A 31 11.19 -5.49 -1.90
CA PRO A 31 12.34 -5.36 -1.01
C PRO A 31 12.16 -4.26 0.03
N ASP A 32 12.84 -4.45 1.14
CA ASP A 32 12.77 -3.62 2.33
C ASP A 32 13.95 -2.65 2.47
N THR A 33 14.51 -2.18 1.35
CA THR A 33 15.59 -1.21 1.40
C THR A 33 15.04 0.21 1.35
N LEU A 34 15.69 1.13 2.06
CA LEU A 34 15.30 2.55 2.09
C LEU A 34 15.30 3.14 0.69
N VAL A 35 16.33 2.86 -0.09
CA VAL A 35 16.47 3.38 -1.47
C VAL A 35 15.30 2.97 -2.33
N LYS A 36 14.85 1.72 -2.21
CA LYS A 36 13.75 1.22 -3.04
C LYS A 36 12.39 1.79 -2.63
N ILE A 37 12.19 2.01 -1.34
CA ILE A 37 10.97 2.67 -0.85
C ILE A 37 10.91 4.11 -1.36
N VAL A 38 12.01 4.86 -1.23
CA VAL A 38 12.08 6.23 -1.75
C VAL A 38 11.82 6.25 -3.26
N ARG A 39 12.43 5.34 -4.00
CA ARG A 39 12.24 5.23 -5.45
C ARG A 39 10.79 4.92 -5.80
N HIS A 40 10.15 4.03 -5.07
CA HIS A 40 8.74 3.69 -5.26
C HIS A 40 7.86 4.91 -5.01
N ALA A 41 8.11 5.63 -3.92
CA ALA A 41 7.36 6.83 -3.59
C ALA A 41 7.49 7.90 -4.69
N ARG A 42 8.68 8.09 -5.25
CA ARG A 42 8.90 9.04 -6.34
C ARG A 42 8.21 8.64 -7.63
N ARG A 43 8.16 7.35 -7.94
CA ARG A 43 7.40 6.86 -9.09
C ARG A 43 5.90 7.09 -8.93
N THR A 44 5.38 6.89 -7.74
CA THR A 44 3.98 7.20 -7.43
C THR A 44 3.71 8.68 -7.64
N GLU A 45 4.58 9.54 -7.12
CA GLU A 45 4.47 10.99 -7.27
C GLU A 45 4.42 11.41 -8.75
N GLN A 46 5.33 10.87 -9.56
CA GLN A 46 5.39 11.18 -10.99
C GLN A 46 4.14 10.73 -11.73
N ARG A 47 3.66 9.54 -11.41
CA ARG A 47 2.46 8.98 -12.06
C ARG A 47 1.22 9.81 -11.79
N TRP A 48 1.00 10.16 -10.52
CA TRP A 48 -0.17 10.93 -10.13
C TRP A 48 -0.08 12.40 -10.55
N ALA A 49 1.13 12.93 -10.67
CA ALA A 49 1.33 14.30 -11.16
C ALA A 49 0.78 14.50 -12.57
N LEU A 50 0.76 13.45 -13.40
CA LEU A 50 0.17 13.51 -14.74
C LEU A 50 -1.31 13.87 -14.70
N ASP A 51 -2.00 13.52 -13.61
CA ASP A 51 -3.41 13.82 -13.39
C ASP A 51 -3.62 15.01 -12.45
N GLY A 52 -2.55 15.74 -12.14
CA GLY A 52 -2.61 16.91 -11.26
C GLY A 52 -2.81 16.58 -9.79
N VAL A 53 -2.51 15.34 -9.38
CA VAL A 53 -2.68 14.90 -7.99
C VAL A 53 -1.30 14.79 -7.34
N PRO A 54 -1.02 15.58 -6.27
CA PRO A 54 0.27 15.54 -5.59
C PRO A 54 0.33 14.40 -4.57
N LEU A 55 0.31 13.16 -5.05
CA LEU A 55 0.35 11.97 -4.21
C LEU A 55 1.76 11.39 -4.16
N LEU A 56 2.30 11.33 -2.96
CA LEU A 56 3.60 10.73 -2.66
C LEU A 56 3.36 9.55 -1.72
N GLY A 57 3.83 8.37 -2.07
CA GLY A 57 3.62 7.21 -1.22
C GLY A 57 3.92 5.88 -1.90
N VAL A 58 3.61 4.80 -1.20
CA VAL A 58 3.85 3.45 -1.70
C VAL A 58 2.55 2.68 -1.84
N SER A 59 2.45 1.91 -2.92
CA SER A 59 1.28 1.09 -3.23
C SER A 59 1.21 -0.13 -2.32
N VAL A 60 0.01 -0.41 -1.82
CA VAL A 60 -0.26 -1.57 -0.97
C VAL A 60 -1.61 -2.16 -1.33
N PHE A 61 -1.90 -3.33 -0.78
CA PHE A 61 -3.22 -3.96 -0.85
C PHE A 61 -3.72 -4.22 0.56
N CYS A 62 -5.01 -4.00 0.78
CA CYS A 62 -5.64 -4.25 2.07
C CYS A 62 -6.53 -5.50 1.99
N ALA A 63 -6.38 -6.39 2.95
CA ALA A 63 -7.20 -7.59 3.05
C ALA A 63 -8.57 -7.22 3.63
N LEU A 64 -9.46 -6.75 2.78
CA LEU A 64 -10.76 -6.21 3.19
C LEU A 64 -11.82 -7.28 3.42
N ASP A 65 -11.69 -8.45 2.79
CA ASP A 65 -12.70 -9.49 2.82
C ASP A 65 -12.20 -10.75 3.54
N PRO A 66 -13.08 -11.52 4.19
CA PRO A 66 -12.67 -12.77 4.81
C PRO A 66 -12.33 -13.86 3.79
N ASP A 67 -12.93 -13.79 2.59
CA ASP A 67 -12.76 -14.78 1.53
C ASP A 67 -12.62 -14.09 0.18
N GLY A 68 -12.17 -14.83 -0.83
CA GLY A 68 -12.12 -14.38 -2.21
C GLY A 68 -10.87 -13.58 -2.55
N PRO A 69 -10.90 -12.83 -3.69
CA PRO A 69 -9.70 -12.15 -4.21
C PRO A 69 -9.13 -11.06 -3.30
N ALA A 70 -9.96 -10.43 -2.48
CA ALA A 70 -9.53 -9.37 -1.57
C ALA A 70 -9.33 -9.85 -0.13
N SER A 71 -9.23 -11.17 0.07
CA SER A 71 -8.85 -11.76 1.36
C SER A 71 -7.33 -11.78 1.49
N PHE A 72 -6.85 -12.00 2.69
CA PHE A 72 -5.43 -12.12 2.95
C PHE A 72 -4.78 -13.18 2.03
N ASP A 73 -5.32 -14.38 2.03
CA ASP A 73 -4.81 -15.48 1.23
C ASP A 73 -5.00 -15.24 -0.27
N GLY A 74 -6.15 -14.70 -0.65
CA GLY A 74 -6.45 -14.36 -2.04
C GLY A 74 -5.51 -13.33 -2.63
N LEU A 75 -5.14 -12.31 -1.84
CA LEU A 75 -4.18 -11.29 -2.28
C LEU A 75 -2.79 -11.87 -2.45
N LEU A 76 -2.33 -12.72 -1.52
CA LEU A 76 -1.03 -13.38 -1.64
C LEU A 76 -0.96 -14.25 -2.90
N ALA A 77 -2.06 -14.91 -3.23
CA ALA A 77 -2.13 -15.81 -4.38
C ALA A 77 -2.30 -15.08 -5.72
N SER A 78 -2.81 -13.86 -5.73
CA SER A 78 -3.10 -13.11 -6.96
C SER A 78 -2.24 -11.87 -7.10
N ARG A 79 -2.58 -10.80 -6.40
CA ARG A 79 -1.90 -9.50 -6.55
C ARG A 79 -0.44 -9.53 -6.13
N MET A 80 -0.11 -10.41 -5.18
CA MET A 80 1.23 -10.49 -4.60
C MET A 80 2.00 -11.73 -5.06
N CYS A 81 1.49 -12.51 -6.00
CA CYS A 81 2.10 -13.79 -6.37
C CYS A 81 3.51 -13.65 -6.98
N SER A 82 3.84 -12.49 -7.53
CA SER A 82 5.19 -12.23 -8.05
C SER A 82 6.22 -11.87 -6.97
N TYR A 83 5.77 -11.66 -5.73
CA TYR A 83 6.66 -11.28 -4.63
C TYR A 83 7.00 -12.48 -3.77
N ARG A 84 8.29 -12.74 -3.59
CA ARG A 84 8.78 -13.80 -2.72
C ARG A 84 8.52 -13.51 -1.26
N VAL A 85 8.66 -12.24 -0.88
CA VAL A 85 8.42 -11.78 0.48
C VAL A 85 7.44 -10.63 0.47
N VAL A 86 6.62 -10.54 1.53
CA VAL A 86 5.56 -9.55 1.65
C VAL A 86 5.53 -9.04 3.08
N HIS A 87 5.50 -7.72 3.23
CA HIS A 87 5.23 -7.09 4.52
C HIS A 87 3.76 -7.25 4.87
N ARG A 88 3.48 -7.46 6.15
CA ARG A 88 2.12 -7.63 6.69
C ARG A 88 2.01 -6.80 7.94
N VAL A 89 1.12 -5.83 7.95
CA VAL A 89 0.94 -4.96 9.11
C VAL A 89 -0.55 -4.60 9.25
N PRO A 90 -1.08 -4.60 10.50
CA PRO A 90 -2.43 -4.08 10.70
C PRO A 90 -2.49 -2.59 10.34
N ALA A 91 -3.57 -2.17 9.70
CA ALA A 91 -3.77 -0.77 9.31
C ALA A 91 -3.61 0.18 10.50
N GLY A 92 -4.11 -0.23 11.68
CA GLY A 92 -4.02 0.60 12.88
C GLY A 92 -2.59 0.98 13.28
N LYS A 93 -1.61 0.11 13.01
CA LYS A 93 -0.21 0.44 13.30
C LYS A 93 0.32 1.54 12.40
N LEU A 94 -0.07 1.53 11.13
CA LEU A 94 0.29 2.59 10.19
C LEU A 94 -0.33 3.91 10.60
N LEU A 95 -1.62 3.88 10.91
CA LEU A 95 -2.35 5.08 11.34
C LEU A 95 -1.78 5.65 12.64
N ALA A 96 -1.48 4.80 13.61
CA ALA A 96 -0.89 5.21 14.89
C ALA A 96 0.50 5.84 14.71
N ALA A 97 1.23 5.45 13.67
CA ALA A 97 2.53 6.02 13.35
C ALA A 97 2.43 7.32 12.54
N GLY A 98 1.20 7.77 12.22
CA GLY A 98 0.97 9.01 11.50
C GLY A 98 0.87 8.88 9.99
N PHE A 99 0.87 7.66 9.45
CA PHE A 99 0.65 7.44 8.02
C PHE A 99 -0.84 7.38 7.71
N GLU A 100 -1.22 7.84 6.53
CA GLU A 100 -2.57 7.70 6.03
C GLU A 100 -2.63 6.64 4.94
N LEU A 101 -3.75 5.91 4.91
CA LEU A 101 -4.07 4.97 3.85
C LEU A 101 -5.14 5.61 2.97
N LEU A 102 -4.80 5.80 1.70
CA LEU A 102 -5.71 6.40 0.74
C LEU A 102 -6.16 5.35 -0.27
N PRO A 103 -7.48 5.22 -0.50
CA PRO A 103 -7.96 4.32 -1.55
C PRO A 103 -7.56 4.86 -2.92
N THR A 104 -6.88 4.04 -3.71
CA THR A 104 -6.36 4.43 -5.02
C THR A 104 -6.57 3.31 -6.02
N VAL A 105 -6.84 3.67 -7.28
CA VAL A 105 -6.94 2.75 -8.43
C VAL A 105 -8.12 1.77 -8.36
N GLY A 106 -8.77 1.65 -7.25
CA GLY A 106 -9.87 0.71 -7.05
C GLY A 106 -9.55 -0.35 -6.01
N ARG A 107 -10.60 -0.81 -5.34
CA ARG A 107 -10.55 -1.83 -4.30
C ARG A 107 -9.85 -3.11 -4.81
N PRO A 108 -8.95 -3.71 -4.11
CA PRO A 108 -8.49 -3.43 -2.74
C PRO A 108 -7.14 -2.67 -2.68
N HIS A 109 -6.85 -1.87 -3.70
CA HIS A 109 -5.58 -1.13 -3.80
C HIS A 109 -5.64 0.16 -2.97
N TYR A 110 -4.60 0.40 -2.20
CA TYR A 110 -4.43 1.61 -1.39
C TYR A 110 -3.02 2.15 -1.57
N THR A 111 -2.82 3.38 -1.16
CA THR A 111 -1.49 3.99 -1.08
C THR A 111 -1.24 4.44 0.35
N ILE A 112 -0.08 4.07 0.90
CA ILE A 112 0.38 4.64 2.16
C ILE A 112 0.99 5.99 1.79
N GLN A 113 0.34 7.07 2.23
CA GLN A 113 0.82 8.41 1.93
C GLN A 113 2.06 8.75 2.74
N MET A 114 3.06 9.30 2.06
CA MET A 114 4.27 9.85 2.67
C MET A 114 4.27 11.36 2.49
N MET A 115 4.87 12.09 3.43
CA MET A 115 4.88 13.56 3.40
C MET A 115 6.14 14.08 2.70
N CYS A 116 7.28 13.48 2.96
CA CYS A 116 8.58 13.92 2.43
C CYS A 116 9.15 12.96 1.38
N GLY A 117 8.89 11.66 1.54
CA GLY A 117 9.39 10.64 0.64
C GLY A 117 10.91 10.49 0.69
N ASP A 118 11.55 10.86 1.80
CA ASP A 118 12.99 10.75 1.98
C ASP A 118 13.35 9.48 2.76
N GLU A 119 14.65 9.26 2.96
CA GLU A 119 15.13 8.07 3.67
C GLU A 119 14.70 8.04 5.14
N THR A 120 14.58 9.19 5.79
CA THR A 120 14.12 9.27 7.17
C THR A 120 12.70 8.76 7.31
N GLU A 121 11.82 9.21 6.43
CA GLU A 121 10.43 8.75 6.42
C GLU A 121 10.33 7.27 5.99
N ALA A 122 11.13 6.86 5.02
CA ALA A 122 11.19 5.46 4.59
C ALA A 122 11.63 4.54 5.74
N ALA A 123 12.60 4.97 6.55
CA ALA A 123 13.04 4.22 7.72
C ALA A 123 11.92 4.09 8.75
N LYS A 124 11.16 5.17 8.97
CA LYS A 124 10.01 5.14 9.87
C LYS A 124 8.95 4.16 9.36
N LEU A 125 8.68 4.17 8.06
CA LEU A 125 7.72 3.25 7.46
C LEU A 125 8.17 1.80 7.61
N LEU A 126 9.44 1.51 7.33
CA LEU A 126 9.97 0.15 7.47
C LEU A 126 9.89 -0.36 8.90
N ALA A 127 10.13 0.51 9.88
CA ALA A 127 10.01 0.14 11.29
C ALA A 127 8.58 -0.30 11.64
N VAL A 128 7.59 0.38 11.06
CA VAL A 128 6.17 0.03 11.27
C VAL A 128 5.80 -1.25 10.54
N LEU A 129 6.26 -1.41 9.30
CA LEU A 129 5.97 -2.59 8.48
C LEU A 129 6.58 -3.87 9.07
N GLY A 130 7.70 -3.73 9.77
CA GLY A 130 8.43 -4.87 10.30
C GLY A 130 9.12 -5.67 9.20
N PRO A 131 9.72 -6.83 9.55
CA PRO A 131 10.40 -7.66 8.56
C PRO A 131 9.39 -8.30 7.60
N PRO A 132 9.73 -8.39 6.31
CA PRO A 132 8.86 -9.08 5.35
C PRO A 132 8.86 -10.58 5.63
N ARG A 133 7.77 -11.24 5.26
CA ARG A 133 7.60 -12.68 5.45
C ARG A 133 7.47 -13.38 4.11
N GLU A 134 7.85 -14.64 4.06
CA GLU A 134 7.74 -15.46 2.86
C GLU A 134 6.29 -15.57 2.40
N ASN A 135 6.09 -15.46 1.09
CA ASN A 135 4.80 -15.67 0.46
C ASN A 135 4.72 -17.09 -0.09
N TRP A 136 3.89 -17.93 0.54
CA TRP A 136 3.69 -19.32 0.13
C TRP A 136 3.06 -19.46 -1.26
N HIS A 137 2.41 -18.41 -1.75
CA HIS A 137 1.81 -18.38 -3.08
C HIS A 137 2.73 -17.80 -4.14
N HIS A 138 4.01 -17.56 -3.81
CA HIS A 138 4.96 -17.06 -4.78
C HIS A 138 5.08 -18.05 -5.96
N GLU A 139 5.20 -17.52 -7.17
CA GLU A 139 5.23 -18.31 -8.40
C GLU A 139 6.27 -19.44 -8.39
N SER A 140 7.39 -19.26 -7.69
CA SER A 140 8.42 -20.30 -7.58
C SER A 140 7.98 -21.54 -6.79
N HIS A 141 6.88 -21.44 -6.03
CA HIS A 141 6.31 -22.56 -5.28
C HIS A 141 5.24 -23.31 -6.06
N VAL A 142 4.80 -22.77 -7.18
CA VAL A 142 3.73 -23.33 -8.00
C VAL A 142 4.34 -24.08 -9.17
N ARG A 143 4.75 -25.33 -8.93
CA ARG A 143 5.32 -26.16 -10.01
C ARG A 143 4.79 -27.57 -9.94
#